data_59a40ef48d1b0710e128094f8c3ee77a
#
_entry.id   59a40ef48d1b0710e128094f8c3ee77a
#
_cell.length_a   1.000
_cell.length_b   1.000
_cell.length_c   1.000
_cell.angle_alpha   90.00
_cell.angle_beta   90.00
_cell.angle_gamma   90.00
#
_symmetry.space_group_name_H-M   'P 1'
#
loop_
_entity.id
_entity.type
_entity.pdbx_description
1 polymer ?
#
loop_
_entity_poly.entity_id
_entity_poly.type
_entity_poly.pdbx_seq_one_letter_code
_entity_poly.pdbx_strand_id
1 'polypeptide(L)'
;GGGSDLADFYEKYGGCVLSTSINRYCYISIHPYFDETGTMLKYSENELVHNLSDIKHRIFNCVLNERQIHGVEITSTADIPGGTGLGSSSTFTVGLLNTLNCYQGKYMSKGKLAEKACEIEIQKLGSPIGKQDQYAAAFGGLNFIRFHQDGEVSVSPVMMQPETYRKLQENLVMFY
;
A
#
# COMPACT_ATOMS: atom_id res chain seq x y z
N GLY A 1 -0.15 5.07 15.32
CA GLY A 1 1.13 4.75 15.65
C GLY A 1 1.46 4.09 16.98
N GLY A 2 2.69 4.13 17.35
CA GLY A 2 3.19 3.56 18.59
C GLY A 2 3.48 2.06 18.54
N GLY A 3 3.39 1.43 17.36
CA GLY A 3 3.76 0.03 17.18
C GLY A 3 2.69 -0.98 17.62
N SER A 4 1.47 -0.54 17.93
CA SER A 4 0.39 -1.45 18.33
C SER A 4 -0.13 -2.33 17.18
N ASP A 5 0.33 -2.07 15.96
CA ASP A 5 0.06 -2.82 14.74
C ASP A 5 1.12 -3.90 14.43
N LEU A 6 2.16 -3.98 15.25
CA LEU A 6 3.19 -5.03 15.15
C LEU A 6 2.69 -6.34 15.76
N ALA A 7 3.01 -7.48 15.12
CA ALA A 7 2.59 -8.80 15.56
C ALA A 7 2.97 -9.09 17.03
N ASP A 8 4.20 -8.77 17.41
CA ASP A 8 4.70 -8.95 18.78
C ASP A 8 3.86 -8.24 19.84
N PHE A 9 3.12 -7.20 19.46
CA PHE A 9 2.25 -6.45 20.36
C PHE A 9 0.79 -6.92 20.24
N TYR A 10 0.18 -6.87 19.01
CA TYR A 10 -1.25 -7.12 18.91
C TYR A 10 -1.65 -8.56 19.20
N GLU A 11 -0.81 -9.54 18.94
CA GLU A 11 -1.09 -10.95 19.27
C GLU A 11 -1.24 -11.18 20.79
N LYS A 12 -0.59 -10.35 21.61
CA LYS A 12 -0.65 -10.44 23.07
C LYS A 12 -1.75 -9.56 23.68
N TYR A 13 -1.91 -8.36 23.16
CA TYR A 13 -2.71 -7.31 23.83
C TYR A 13 -3.84 -6.76 22.96
N GLY A 14 -3.88 -7.15 21.71
CA GLY A 14 -4.64 -6.40 20.71
C GLY A 14 -4.00 -5.05 20.41
N GLY A 15 -4.37 -4.42 19.31
CA GLY A 15 -3.84 -3.11 18.94
C GLY A 15 -4.88 -2.24 18.28
N CYS A 16 -4.65 -0.95 18.24
CA CYS A 16 -5.49 -0.04 17.47
C CYS A 16 -4.76 1.24 17.08
N VAL A 17 -5.23 1.85 16.00
CA VAL A 17 -4.79 3.17 15.56
C VAL A 17 -5.99 4.00 15.10
N LEU A 18 -5.90 5.30 15.29
CA LEU A 18 -6.71 6.28 14.57
C LEU A 18 -5.87 6.79 13.41
N SER A 19 -6.30 6.50 12.20
CA SER A 19 -5.54 6.78 10.98
C SER A 19 -6.32 7.71 10.05
N THR A 20 -5.62 8.65 9.45
CA THR A 20 -6.17 9.51 8.38
C THR A 20 -5.27 9.47 7.16
N SER A 21 -5.87 9.41 5.98
CA SER A 21 -5.14 9.68 4.74
C SER A 21 -4.94 11.18 4.56
N ILE A 22 -3.92 11.56 3.82
CA ILE A 22 -3.58 12.93 3.45
C ILE A 22 -3.84 13.17 1.97
N ASN A 23 -3.87 14.42 1.55
CA ASN A 23 -4.07 14.81 0.14
C ASN A 23 -2.76 14.74 -0.67
N ARG A 24 -2.03 13.65 -0.51
CA ARG A 24 -0.84 13.32 -1.29
C ARG A 24 -1.02 11.91 -1.84
N TYR A 25 -0.69 11.71 -3.10
CA TYR A 25 -1.07 10.52 -3.84
C TYR A 25 0.14 9.81 -4.44
N CYS A 26 -0.01 8.52 -4.60
CA CYS A 26 0.81 7.69 -5.46
C CYS A 26 -0.03 7.32 -6.69
N TYR A 27 0.51 7.56 -7.87
CA TYR A 27 -0.13 7.29 -9.15
C TYR A 27 0.57 6.11 -9.81
N ILE A 28 -0.20 5.12 -10.23
CA ILE A 28 0.33 3.95 -10.92
C ILE A 28 -0.48 3.75 -12.20
N SER A 29 0.22 3.70 -13.33
CA SER A 29 -0.37 3.37 -14.61
C SER A 29 0.25 2.10 -15.19
N ILE A 30 -0.54 1.36 -15.95
CA ILE A 30 -0.12 0.14 -16.65
C ILE A 30 -0.73 0.11 -18.05
N HIS A 31 0.08 -0.30 -19.01
CA HIS A 31 -0.37 -0.61 -20.36
C HIS A 31 0.53 -1.67 -20.99
N PRO A 32 0.11 -2.31 -22.10
CA PRO A 32 0.99 -3.21 -22.83
C PRO A 32 2.25 -2.47 -23.30
N TYR A 33 3.40 -3.10 -23.13
CA TYR A 33 4.64 -2.56 -23.68
C TYR A 33 4.74 -2.90 -25.16
N PHE A 34 5.30 -1.99 -25.96
CA PHE A 34 5.36 -2.17 -27.43
C PHE A 34 6.21 -3.38 -27.85
N ASP A 35 7.21 -3.74 -27.04
CA ASP A 35 7.98 -4.98 -27.16
C ASP A 35 7.42 -5.98 -26.15
N GLU A 36 6.57 -6.89 -26.63
CA GLU A 36 5.87 -7.88 -25.80
C GLU A 36 6.82 -8.82 -25.02
N THR A 37 8.10 -8.89 -25.41
CA THR A 37 9.12 -9.68 -24.73
C THR A 37 9.72 -8.97 -23.53
N GLY A 38 9.57 -7.63 -23.47
CA GLY A 38 10.12 -6.78 -22.42
C GLY A 38 9.09 -6.34 -21.41
N THR A 39 9.50 -6.11 -20.18
CA THR A 39 8.71 -5.43 -19.13
C THR A 39 9.46 -4.17 -18.71
N MET A 40 8.81 -3.02 -18.87
CA MET A 40 9.36 -1.71 -18.54
C MET A 40 8.77 -1.21 -17.23
N LEU A 41 9.61 -0.92 -16.25
CA LEU A 41 9.23 -0.35 -14.97
C LEU A 41 9.85 1.03 -14.81
N LYS A 42 9.00 2.03 -14.54
CA LYS A 42 9.41 3.43 -14.35
C LYS A 42 8.96 3.90 -12.96
N TYR A 43 9.90 4.22 -12.11
CA TYR A 43 9.69 4.74 -10.76
C TYR A 43 10.78 5.77 -10.45
N SER A 44 11.52 5.72 -9.33
CA SER A 44 12.74 6.51 -9.12
C SER A 44 13.89 6.10 -10.05
N GLU A 45 13.79 4.88 -10.58
CA GLU A 45 14.70 4.32 -11.59
C GLU A 45 13.89 3.81 -12.78
N ASN A 46 14.59 3.44 -13.85
CA ASN A 46 13.99 2.74 -14.99
C ASN A 46 14.62 1.36 -15.11
N GLU A 47 13.76 0.34 -15.19
CA GLU A 47 14.17 -1.03 -15.44
C GLU A 47 13.49 -1.56 -16.70
N LEU A 48 14.28 -2.05 -17.67
CA LEU A 48 13.78 -2.88 -18.77
C LEU A 48 14.33 -4.28 -18.58
N VAL A 49 13.44 -5.25 -18.39
CA VAL A 49 13.81 -6.64 -18.17
C VAL A 49 13.05 -7.55 -19.13
N HIS A 50 13.69 -8.66 -19.54
CA HIS A 50 13.06 -9.73 -20.31
C HIS A 50 12.65 -10.92 -19.43
N ASN A 51 13.26 -11.06 -18.25
CA ASN A 51 12.86 -12.03 -17.25
C ASN A 51 12.40 -11.31 -15.99
N LEU A 52 11.25 -11.66 -15.45
CA LEU A 52 10.71 -11.04 -14.24
C LEU A 52 11.61 -11.22 -13.01
N SER A 53 12.42 -12.31 -13.00
CA SER A 53 13.42 -12.55 -11.94
C SER A 53 14.52 -11.48 -11.86
N ASP A 54 14.77 -10.78 -12.96
CA ASP A 54 15.84 -9.78 -13.06
C ASP A 54 15.41 -8.39 -12.52
N ILE A 55 14.13 -8.24 -12.16
CA ILE A 55 13.59 -7.01 -11.58
C ILE A 55 14.25 -6.75 -10.22
N LYS A 56 14.87 -5.58 -10.06
CA LYS A 56 15.56 -5.17 -8.83
C LYS A 56 14.62 -4.67 -7.75
N HIS A 57 13.56 -3.95 -8.15
CA HIS A 57 12.60 -3.41 -7.20
C HIS A 57 11.80 -4.54 -6.54
N ARG A 58 12.02 -4.76 -5.24
CA ARG A 58 11.55 -5.93 -4.49
C ARG A 58 10.04 -6.17 -4.59
N ILE A 59 9.21 -5.12 -4.48
CA ILE A 59 7.74 -5.24 -4.55
C ILE A 59 7.31 -5.59 -5.98
N PHE A 60 7.84 -4.91 -7.00
CA PHE A 60 7.56 -5.26 -8.39
C PHE A 60 7.95 -6.71 -8.70
N ASN A 61 9.17 -7.10 -8.31
CA ASN A 61 9.66 -8.46 -8.48
C ASN A 61 8.68 -9.48 -7.86
N CYS A 62 8.33 -9.31 -6.59
CA CYS A 62 7.44 -10.21 -5.87
C CYS A 62 6.06 -10.31 -6.56
N VAL A 63 5.45 -9.17 -6.86
CA VAL A 63 4.06 -9.12 -7.35
C VAL A 63 3.95 -9.58 -8.80
N LEU A 64 4.87 -9.16 -9.69
CA LEU A 64 4.81 -9.51 -11.11
C LEU A 64 5.17 -10.98 -11.33
N ASN A 65 6.16 -11.53 -10.59
CA ASN A 65 6.46 -12.95 -10.62
C ASN A 65 5.30 -13.81 -10.11
N GLU A 66 4.65 -13.43 -9.01
CA GLU A 66 3.50 -14.16 -8.49
C GLU A 66 2.34 -14.20 -9.49
N ARG A 67 2.11 -13.10 -10.19
CA ARG A 67 1.00 -12.97 -11.16
C ARG A 67 1.36 -13.36 -12.58
N GLN A 68 2.63 -13.64 -12.86
CA GLN A 68 3.15 -13.93 -14.20
C GLN A 68 2.75 -12.86 -15.22
N ILE A 69 2.84 -11.58 -14.84
CA ILE A 69 2.53 -10.43 -15.70
C ILE A 69 3.83 -9.92 -16.30
N HIS A 70 3.95 -10.02 -17.60
CA HIS A 70 5.05 -9.54 -18.43
C HIS A 70 4.52 -8.80 -19.66
N GLY A 71 5.40 -8.22 -20.48
CA GLY A 71 5.00 -7.51 -21.70
C GLY A 71 4.25 -6.20 -21.41
N VAL A 72 4.50 -5.58 -20.26
CA VAL A 72 3.81 -4.36 -19.81
C VAL A 72 4.80 -3.24 -19.50
N GLU A 73 4.34 -2.01 -19.63
CA GLU A 73 4.96 -0.84 -19.03
C GLU A 73 4.16 -0.43 -17.80
N ILE A 74 4.83 -0.30 -16.66
CA ILE A 74 4.25 0.20 -15.41
C ILE A 74 5.02 1.44 -14.99
N THR A 75 4.31 2.56 -14.82
CA THR A 75 4.87 3.80 -14.32
C THR A 75 4.30 4.14 -12.96
N SER A 76 5.16 4.45 -12.00
CA SER A 76 4.80 4.94 -10.68
C SER A 76 5.38 6.32 -10.43
N THR A 77 4.51 7.26 -10.04
CA THR A 77 4.88 8.59 -9.58
C THR A 77 4.20 8.89 -8.25
N ALA A 78 4.79 9.74 -7.43
CA ALA A 78 4.23 10.08 -6.13
C ALA A 78 4.46 11.56 -5.80
N ASP A 79 3.50 12.15 -5.08
CA ASP A 79 3.58 13.54 -4.61
C ASP A 79 4.59 13.70 -3.46
N ILE A 80 5.00 12.59 -2.83
CA ILE A 80 5.93 12.58 -1.69
C ILE A 80 7.01 11.54 -1.97
N PRO A 81 8.29 11.87 -1.72
CA PRO A 81 9.38 10.91 -1.87
C PRO A 81 9.24 9.73 -0.89
N GLY A 82 9.84 8.60 -1.24
CA GLY A 82 9.94 7.45 -0.36
C GLY A 82 10.77 7.74 0.89
N GLY A 83 10.56 6.97 1.98
CA GLY A 83 11.35 7.07 3.20
C GLY A 83 10.96 8.18 4.16
N THR A 84 9.83 8.85 3.95
CA THR A 84 9.33 9.95 4.81
C THR A 84 8.52 9.48 6.02
N GLY A 85 8.29 8.18 6.19
CA GLY A 85 7.46 7.65 7.27
C GLY A 85 5.95 7.85 7.08
N LEU A 86 5.52 8.24 5.87
CA LEU A 86 4.10 8.50 5.55
C LEU A 86 3.42 7.33 4.83
N GLY A 87 3.89 6.09 5.02
CA GLY A 87 3.28 4.89 4.44
C GLY A 87 3.49 4.77 2.92
N SER A 88 4.54 5.38 2.37
CA SER A 88 4.80 5.45 0.93
C SER A 88 4.91 4.06 0.28
N SER A 89 5.65 3.13 0.89
CA SER A 89 5.81 1.75 0.41
C SER A 89 4.48 1.01 0.36
N SER A 90 3.71 1.07 1.44
CA SER A 90 2.42 0.38 1.55
C SER A 90 1.37 0.99 0.61
N THR A 91 1.38 2.31 0.44
CA THR A 91 0.53 3.00 -0.55
C THR A 91 0.87 2.53 -1.97
N PHE A 92 2.16 2.42 -2.29
CA PHE A 92 2.61 1.87 -3.57
C PHE A 92 2.16 0.41 -3.75
N THR A 93 2.35 -0.43 -2.74
CA THR A 93 1.97 -1.86 -2.80
C THR A 93 0.47 -2.03 -3.03
N VAL A 94 -0.36 -1.32 -2.25
CA VAL A 94 -1.84 -1.33 -2.42
C VAL A 94 -2.24 -0.80 -3.79
N GLY A 95 -1.65 0.31 -4.23
CA GLY A 95 -1.91 0.90 -5.54
C GLY A 95 -1.54 -0.04 -6.68
N LEU A 96 -0.35 -0.66 -6.62
CA LEU A 96 0.11 -1.63 -7.61
C LEU A 96 -0.84 -2.84 -7.70
N LEU A 97 -1.21 -3.42 -6.57
CA LEU A 97 -2.15 -4.55 -6.52
C LEU A 97 -3.49 -4.20 -7.14
N ASN A 98 -4.02 -3.02 -6.83
CA ASN A 98 -5.29 -2.57 -7.39
C ASN A 98 -5.19 -2.31 -8.90
N THR A 99 -4.13 -1.66 -9.36
CA THR A 99 -3.87 -1.40 -10.78
C THR A 99 -3.78 -2.70 -11.57
N LEU A 100 -3.05 -3.69 -11.06
CA LEU A 100 -2.93 -5.00 -11.71
C LEU A 100 -4.26 -5.78 -11.71
N ASN A 101 -5.06 -5.65 -10.65
CA ASN A 101 -6.40 -6.24 -10.64
C ASN A 101 -7.28 -5.61 -11.72
N CYS A 102 -7.30 -4.28 -11.83
CA CYS A 102 -8.05 -3.57 -12.87
C CYS A 102 -7.57 -3.99 -14.28
N TYR A 103 -6.27 -4.07 -14.48
CA TYR A 103 -5.68 -4.51 -15.76
C TYR A 103 -6.11 -5.94 -16.14
N GLN A 104 -6.24 -6.84 -15.15
CA GLN A 104 -6.71 -8.21 -15.35
C GLN A 104 -8.25 -8.36 -15.35
N GLY A 105 -9.01 -7.26 -15.26
CA GLY A 105 -10.47 -7.31 -15.16
C GLY A 105 -11.00 -7.93 -13.87
N LYS A 106 -10.20 -7.90 -12.78
CA LYS A 106 -10.55 -8.48 -11.49
C LYS A 106 -10.90 -7.38 -10.48
N TYR A 107 -11.85 -7.68 -9.61
CA TYR A 107 -12.18 -6.84 -8.46
C TYR A 107 -11.62 -7.45 -7.18
N MET A 108 -11.08 -6.60 -6.31
CA MET A 108 -10.65 -6.97 -4.96
C MET A 108 -11.18 -5.92 -3.97
N SER A 109 -11.78 -6.37 -2.88
CA SER A 109 -12.27 -5.46 -1.85
C SER A 109 -11.10 -4.76 -1.12
N LYS A 110 -11.38 -3.60 -0.51
CA LYS A 110 -10.36 -2.84 0.25
C LYS A 110 -9.67 -3.69 1.32
N GLY A 111 -10.42 -4.50 2.07
CA GLY A 111 -9.86 -5.40 3.08
C GLY A 111 -8.92 -6.43 2.45
N LYS A 112 -9.32 -7.06 1.37
CA LYS A 112 -8.47 -8.04 0.66
C LYS A 112 -7.23 -7.41 0.04
N LEU A 113 -7.32 -6.16 -0.44
CA LEU A 113 -6.16 -5.41 -0.91
C LEU A 113 -5.16 -5.15 0.23
N ALA A 114 -5.65 -4.73 1.40
CA ALA A 114 -4.82 -4.51 2.58
C ALA A 114 -4.16 -5.80 3.07
N GLU A 115 -4.93 -6.89 3.20
CA GLU A 115 -4.42 -8.22 3.58
C GLU A 115 -3.31 -8.68 2.62
N LYS A 116 -3.54 -8.56 1.30
CA LYS A 116 -2.56 -8.97 0.29
C LYS A 116 -1.31 -8.10 0.31
N ALA A 117 -1.45 -6.81 0.56
CA ALA A 117 -0.31 -5.91 0.73
C ALA A 117 0.52 -6.27 1.98
N CYS A 118 -0.13 -6.58 3.11
CA CYS A 118 0.54 -7.10 4.30
C CYS A 118 1.27 -8.43 4.03
N GLU A 119 0.63 -9.37 3.33
CA GLU A 119 1.26 -10.64 2.92
C GLU A 119 2.55 -10.39 2.13
N ILE A 120 2.52 -9.47 1.16
CA ILE A 120 3.67 -9.15 0.33
C ILE A 120 4.77 -8.49 1.16
N GLU A 121 4.47 -7.39 1.83
CA GLU A 121 5.50 -6.60 2.51
C GLU A 121 6.05 -7.30 3.75
N ILE A 122 5.19 -7.89 4.58
CA ILE A 122 5.58 -8.47 5.86
C ILE A 122 6.05 -9.92 5.70
N GLN A 123 5.23 -10.77 5.07
CA GLN A 123 5.52 -12.20 5.04
C GLN A 123 6.53 -12.57 3.94
N LYS A 124 6.32 -12.08 2.70
CA LYS A 124 7.19 -12.46 1.56
C LYS A 124 8.49 -11.68 1.53
N LEU A 125 8.42 -10.38 1.77
CA LEU A 125 9.60 -9.51 1.71
C LEU A 125 10.30 -9.36 3.07
N GLY A 126 9.70 -9.82 4.17
CA GLY A 126 10.27 -9.78 5.51
C GLY A 126 10.50 -8.36 6.02
N SER A 127 9.68 -7.39 5.61
CA SER A 127 9.80 -6.01 6.07
C SER A 127 9.44 -5.92 7.56
N PRO A 128 10.26 -5.26 8.40
CA PRO A 128 10.00 -5.14 9.83
C PRO A 128 8.99 -4.03 10.14
N ILE A 129 7.78 -4.16 9.61
CA ILE A 129 6.69 -3.18 9.71
C ILE A 129 5.42 -3.84 10.24
N GLY A 130 4.48 -3.02 10.72
CA GLY A 130 3.14 -3.46 11.09
C GLY A 130 2.15 -3.38 9.94
N LYS A 131 0.87 -3.54 10.27
CA LYS A 131 -0.23 -3.62 9.29
C LYS A 131 -0.94 -2.27 9.04
N GLN A 132 -0.66 -1.22 9.81
CA GLN A 132 -1.46 0.01 9.78
C GLN A 132 -1.48 0.70 8.43
N ASP A 133 -0.31 0.80 7.76
CA ASP A 133 -0.15 1.60 6.55
C ASP A 133 -0.89 0.99 5.36
N GLN A 134 -0.88 -0.33 5.21
CA GLN A 134 -1.60 -1.05 4.16
C GLN A 134 -3.12 -0.86 4.30
N TYR A 135 -3.64 -0.94 5.53
CA TYR A 135 -5.06 -0.70 5.78
C TYR A 135 -5.43 0.77 5.59
N ALA A 136 -4.61 1.70 6.07
CA ALA A 136 -4.83 3.13 5.85
C ALA A 136 -4.85 3.49 4.36
N ALA A 137 -3.91 2.96 3.57
CA ALA A 137 -3.83 3.17 2.13
C ALA A 137 -5.03 2.56 1.38
N ALA A 138 -5.45 1.34 1.74
CA ALA A 138 -6.54 0.65 1.06
C ALA A 138 -7.92 1.27 1.35
N PHE A 139 -8.16 1.70 2.58
CA PHE A 139 -9.46 2.25 2.98
C PHE A 139 -9.60 3.73 2.68
N GLY A 140 -8.54 4.52 2.92
CA GLY A 140 -8.57 5.97 2.78
C GLY A 140 -9.48 6.66 3.80
N GLY A 141 -9.34 7.97 3.94
CA GLY A 141 -10.13 8.77 4.88
C GLY A 141 -9.70 8.60 6.34
N LEU A 142 -10.59 8.94 7.27
CA LEU A 142 -10.36 8.84 8.70
C LEU A 142 -11.00 7.56 9.24
N ASN A 143 -10.18 6.66 9.79
CA ASN A 143 -10.61 5.35 10.24
C ASN A 143 -10.04 5.00 11.61
N PHE A 144 -10.82 4.28 12.40
CA PHE A 144 -10.35 3.53 13.55
C PHE A 144 -10.05 2.10 13.10
N ILE A 145 -8.79 1.71 13.17
CA ILE A 145 -8.32 0.39 12.75
C ILE A 145 -7.94 -0.39 14.02
N ARG A 146 -8.52 -1.56 14.17
CA ARG A 146 -8.24 -2.47 15.30
C ARG A 146 -7.55 -3.73 14.80
N PHE A 147 -6.45 -4.08 15.43
CA PHE A 147 -5.69 -5.31 15.20
C PHE A 147 -6.04 -6.30 16.30
N HIS A 148 -6.66 -7.43 15.93
CA HIS A 148 -7.08 -8.46 16.86
C HIS A 148 -5.95 -9.44 17.15
N GLN A 149 -6.03 -10.14 18.30
CA GLN A 149 -5.01 -11.10 18.74
C GLN A 149 -4.88 -12.30 17.79
N ASP A 150 -5.94 -12.67 17.09
CA ASP A 150 -5.96 -13.70 16.04
C ASP A 150 -5.41 -13.27 14.69
N GLY A 151 -4.94 -12.02 14.60
CA GLY A 151 -4.40 -11.43 13.39
C GLY A 151 -5.43 -10.81 12.46
N GLU A 152 -6.75 -10.91 12.74
CA GLU A 152 -7.78 -10.19 11.99
C GLU A 152 -7.66 -8.68 12.19
N VAL A 153 -8.16 -7.92 11.22
CA VAL A 153 -8.16 -6.46 11.27
C VAL A 153 -9.56 -5.93 10.97
N SER A 154 -10.08 -5.13 11.89
CA SER A 154 -11.36 -4.42 11.71
C SER A 154 -11.10 -2.96 11.41
N VAL A 155 -11.78 -2.42 10.39
CA VAL A 155 -11.70 -1.02 10.02
C VAL A 155 -13.08 -0.38 10.14
N SER A 156 -13.18 0.66 10.93
CA SER A 156 -14.41 1.42 11.14
C SER A 156 -14.19 2.88 10.75
N PRO A 157 -14.93 3.42 9.76
CA PRO A 157 -14.84 4.83 9.43
C PRO A 157 -15.30 5.68 10.61
N VAL A 158 -14.56 6.74 10.91
CA VAL A 158 -14.91 7.69 11.97
C VAL A 158 -15.84 8.74 11.40
N MET A 159 -17.10 8.65 11.81
CA MET A 159 -18.13 9.60 11.40
C MET A 159 -18.12 10.80 12.33
N MET A 160 -18.00 12.00 11.77
CA MET A 160 -18.12 13.24 12.53
C MET A 160 -18.79 14.33 11.71
N GLN A 161 -19.31 15.34 12.41
CA GLN A 161 -19.92 16.50 11.74
C GLN A 161 -18.87 17.26 10.91
N PRO A 162 -19.25 17.81 9.75
CA PRO A 162 -18.31 18.51 8.85
C PRO A 162 -17.49 19.60 9.56
N GLU A 163 -18.10 20.33 10.49
CA GLU A 163 -17.42 21.36 11.27
C GLU A 163 -16.33 20.79 12.19
N THR A 164 -16.61 19.64 12.83
CA THR A 164 -15.62 18.96 13.67
C THR A 164 -14.46 18.43 12.83
N TYR A 165 -14.77 17.89 11.65
CA TYR A 165 -13.76 17.43 10.70
C TYR A 165 -12.84 18.58 10.27
N ARG A 166 -13.42 19.74 9.93
CA ARG A 166 -12.65 20.94 9.58
C ARG A 166 -11.76 21.40 10.72
N LYS A 167 -12.29 21.47 11.96
CA LYS A 167 -11.49 21.82 13.14
C LYS A 167 -10.33 20.86 13.38
N LEU A 168 -10.55 19.56 13.20
CA LEU A 168 -9.47 18.56 13.27
C LEU A 168 -8.39 18.88 12.23
N GLN A 169 -8.77 19.08 10.98
CA GLN A 169 -7.86 19.37 9.88
C GLN A 169 -7.05 20.66 10.11
N GLU A 170 -7.68 21.73 10.63
CA GLU A 170 -7.04 23.00 10.93
C GLU A 170 -6.01 22.91 12.08
N ASN A 171 -6.15 21.90 12.94
CA ASN A 171 -5.26 21.68 14.08
C ASN A 171 -4.19 20.60 13.84
N LEU A 172 -4.17 19.99 12.67
CA LEU A 172 -3.12 19.04 12.29
C LEU A 172 -1.97 19.78 11.63
N VAL A 173 -0.77 19.57 12.15
CA VAL A 173 0.47 20.13 11.60
C VAL A 173 1.44 18.99 11.33
N MET A 174 2.00 18.97 10.15
CA MET A 174 3.04 18.02 9.77
C MET A 174 4.39 18.69 9.84
N PHE A 175 5.31 18.10 10.59
CA PHE A 175 6.72 18.50 10.62
C PHE A 175 7.49 17.58 9.69
N TYR A 176 8.34 18.19 8.89
CA TYR A 176 9.09 17.53 7.85
C TYR A 176 10.61 17.67 8.08
#